data_005512766e5af0577f8350f722792170
#
_entry.id   005512766e5af0577f8350f722792170
#
_cell.length_a   1.000
_cell.length_b   1.000
_cell.length_c   1.000
_cell.angle_alpha   90.00
_cell.angle_beta   90.00
_cell.angle_gamma   90.00
#
_symmetry.space_group_name_H-M   'P 1'
#
loop_
_entity.id
_entity.type
_entity.pdbx_description
1 polymer ?
#
loop_
_entity_poly.entity_id
_entity_poly.type
_entity_poly.pdbx_seq_one_letter_code
_entity_poly.pdbx_strand_id
1 'polypeptide(L)'
;MEKHVDNLISKDELLKILEDRFNQNISRHPNIKWVEIVPLLENNPERINSLSYLEASNGESDVAVINGQLIYVDFSKESPKGRRSLCYDKDARVNRKKFPPAYSVCEVCDQWQVELLTENDYHALQEIQAVDLKTSSWLLTPDNIRQLGGAIFGDRRYDTTFIYHNGADSYYASRGFRAKLILK
;
A
#
# COMPACT_ATOMS: atom_id res chain seq x y z
N MET A 1 21.61 4.91 -1.55
CA MET A 1 20.56 3.85 -1.47
C MET A 1 19.92 3.74 -2.85
N GLU A 2 20.10 2.61 -3.51
CA GLU A 2 19.39 2.33 -4.76
C GLU A 2 17.89 2.34 -4.47
N LYS A 3 17.12 2.98 -5.32
CA LYS A 3 15.67 3.06 -5.19
C LYS A 3 15.08 1.69 -5.50
N HIS A 4 14.14 1.24 -4.69
CA HIS A 4 13.46 -0.05 -4.88
C HIS A 4 12.67 -0.13 -6.22
N VAL A 5 12.46 1.00 -6.87
CA VAL A 5 11.80 1.12 -8.19
C VAL A 5 12.62 2.06 -9.08
N ASP A 6 13.01 1.51 -10.23
CA ASP A 6 13.75 2.21 -11.29
C ASP A 6 12.83 2.83 -12.29
N ASN A 7 12.49 3.75 -12.77
CA ASN A 7 11.57 4.32 -13.75
C ASN A 7 10.31 4.95 -13.15
N LEU A 8 10.49 6.08 -12.51
CA LEU A 8 9.36 6.94 -12.15
C LEU A 8 8.78 7.59 -13.41
N ILE A 9 7.46 7.59 -13.49
CA ILE A 9 6.70 8.28 -14.54
C ILE A 9 6.76 9.81 -14.32
N SER A 10 6.59 10.57 -15.40
CA SER A 10 6.55 12.03 -15.30
C SER A 10 5.31 12.50 -14.50
N LYS A 11 5.36 13.70 -13.92
CA LYS A 11 4.23 14.27 -13.17
C LYS A 11 2.97 14.33 -14.04
N ASP A 12 3.08 14.80 -15.27
CA ASP A 12 1.92 14.98 -16.16
C ASP A 12 1.29 13.63 -16.54
N GLU A 13 2.12 12.63 -16.81
CA GLU A 13 1.66 11.27 -17.09
C GLU A 13 1.00 10.64 -15.85
N LEU A 14 1.59 10.83 -14.66
CA LEU A 14 0.98 10.37 -13.40
C LEU A 14 -0.39 11.00 -13.19
N LEU A 15 -0.50 12.33 -13.27
CA LEU A 15 -1.77 13.03 -13.07
C LEU A 15 -2.84 12.55 -14.03
N LYS A 16 -2.47 12.30 -15.29
CA LYS A 16 -3.39 11.74 -16.28
C LYS A 16 -3.86 10.32 -15.91
N ILE A 17 -2.95 9.45 -15.48
CA ILE A 17 -3.29 8.08 -15.03
C ILE A 17 -4.26 8.14 -13.83
N LEU A 18 -3.98 9.01 -12.87
CA LEU A 18 -4.81 9.16 -11.66
C LEU A 18 -6.18 9.74 -12.01
N GLU A 19 -6.27 10.72 -12.90
CA GLU A 19 -7.53 11.29 -13.37
C GLU A 19 -8.37 10.26 -14.11
N ASP A 20 -7.78 9.55 -15.06
CA ASP A 20 -8.47 8.51 -15.83
C ASP A 20 -9.02 7.42 -14.90
N ARG A 21 -8.23 6.98 -13.91
CA ARG A 21 -8.65 5.99 -12.92
C ARG A 21 -9.77 6.51 -12.03
N PHE A 22 -9.64 7.72 -11.53
CA PHE A 22 -10.65 8.41 -10.73
C PHE A 22 -12.00 8.44 -11.47
N ASN A 23 -12.00 8.88 -12.73
CA ASN A 23 -13.21 8.98 -13.55
C ASN A 23 -13.82 7.61 -13.90
N GLN A 24 -13.00 6.56 -14.00
CA GLN A 24 -13.47 5.19 -14.27
C GLN A 24 -14.08 4.51 -13.03
N ASN A 25 -13.74 4.95 -11.82
CA ASN A 25 -14.08 4.26 -10.57
C ASN A 25 -14.84 5.15 -9.58
N ILE A 26 -15.79 5.94 -10.04
CA ILE A 26 -16.56 6.92 -9.24
C ILE A 26 -17.20 6.27 -7.99
N SER A 27 -17.52 4.98 -8.04
CA SER A 27 -18.07 4.25 -6.91
C SER A 27 -17.15 4.13 -5.68
N ARG A 28 -15.84 4.30 -5.85
CA ARG A 28 -14.86 4.31 -4.74
C ARG A 28 -14.91 5.59 -3.91
N HIS A 29 -15.39 6.70 -4.53
CA HIS A 29 -15.40 8.06 -3.95
C HIS A 29 -16.63 8.89 -4.41
N PRO A 30 -17.87 8.44 -4.19
CA PRO A 30 -19.08 8.94 -4.85
C PRO A 30 -19.38 10.43 -4.66
N ASN A 31 -18.82 11.07 -3.63
CA ASN A 31 -19.11 12.48 -3.32
C ASN A 31 -17.88 13.41 -3.52
N ILE A 32 -16.84 12.92 -4.16
CA ILE A 32 -15.58 13.65 -4.36
C ILE A 32 -15.49 14.01 -5.84
N LYS A 33 -14.97 15.21 -6.12
CA LYS A 33 -14.71 15.68 -7.48
C LYS A 33 -13.21 15.77 -7.74
N TRP A 34 -12.77 15.41 -8.93
CA TRP A 34 -11.36 15.49 -9.31
C TRP A 34 -10.74 16.88 -9.08
N VAL A 35 -11.51 17.95 -9.35
CA VAL A 35 -11.07 19.34 -9.13
C VAL A 35 -10.71 19.63 -7.66
N GLU A 36 -11.19 18.84 -6.70
CA GLU A 36 -10.85 18.96 -5.27
C GLU A 36 -9.55 18.22 -4.93
N ILE A 37 -9.18 17.22 -5.74
CA ILE A 37 -7.98 16.39 -5.56
C ILE A 37 -6.74 17.07 -6.15
N VAL A 38 -6.85 17.62 -7.35
CA VAL A 38 -5.73 18.22 -8.09
C VAL A 38 -4.90 19.20 -7.23
N PRO A 39 -5.49 20.19 -6.54
CA PRO A 39 -4.71 21.14 -5.74
C PRO A 39 -3.98 20.47 -4.57
N LEU A 40 -4.49 19.36 -4.02
CA LEU A 40 -3.85 18.63 -2.93
C LEU A 40 -2.59 17.89 -3.41
N LEU A 41 -2.51 17.58 -4.69
CA LEU A 41 -1.36 16.96 -5.32
C LEU A 41 -0.37 17.99 -5.84
N GLU A 42 -0.85 18.98 -6.61
CA GLU A 42 0.02 19.96 -7.28
C GLU A 42 0.78 20.84 -6.29
N ASN A 43 0.17 21.17 -5.16
CA ASN A 43 0.80 21.96 -4.10
C ASN A 43 1.72 21.14 -3.19
N ASN A 44 1.89 19.83 -3.45
CA ASN A 44 2.73 18.95 -2.64
C ASN A 44 3.54 17.99 -3.53
N PRO A 45 4.77 18.36 -3.92
CA PRO A 45 5.64 17.52 -4.74
C PRO A 45 5.95 16.15 -4.10
N GLU A 46 5.97 16.06 -2.77
CA GLU A 46 6.25 14.81 -2.07
C GLU A 46 5.14 13.78 -2.32
N ARG A 47 3.87 14.22 -2.35
CA ARG A 47 2.73 13.36 -2.70
C ARG A 47 2.83 12.82 -4.12
N ILE A 48 3.25 13.66 -5.06
CA ILE A 48 3.48 13.24 -6.45
C ILE A 48 4.57 12.15 -6.49
N ASN A 49 5.67 12.33 -5.77
CA ASN A 49 6.73 11.34 -5.69
C ASN A 49 6.23 10.01 -5.07
N SER A 50 5.49 10.08 -3.96
CA SER A 50 4.90 8.91 -3.30
C SER A 50 3.99 8.14 -4.26
N LEU A 51 3.09 8.82 -4.94
CA LEU A 51 2.18 8.21 -5.92
C LEU A 51 2.93 7.63 -7.13
N SER A 52 4.01 8.29 -7.59
CA SER A 52 4.86 7.76 -8.66
C SER A 52 5.50 6.42 -8.26
N TYR A 53 5.98 6.27 -7.02
CA TYR A 53 6.50 5.00 -6.53
C TYR A 53 5.41 3.92 -6.44
N LEU A 54 4.22 4.30 -5.97
CA LEU A 54 3.09 3.38 -5.88
C LEU A 54 2.68 2.85 -7.26
N GLU A 55 2.61 3.71 -8.28
CA GLU A 55 2.32 3.31 -9.67
C GLU A 55 3.45 2.45 -10.27
N ALA A 56 4.69 2.90 -10.18
CA ALA A 56 5.84 2.19 -10.72
C ALA A 56 6.05 0.79 -10.12
N SER A 57 5.51 0.54 -8.92
CA SER A 57 5.49 -0.79 -8.27
C SER A 57 4.33 -1.69 -8.71
N ASN A 58 3.62 -1.36 -9.78
CA ASN A 58 2.40 -2.02 -10.27
C ASN A 58 1.20 -1.91 -9.32
N GLY A 59 1.08 -0.77 -8.64
CA GLY A 59 -0.11 -0.43 -7.87
C GLY A 59 -1.21 0.19 -8.73
N GLU A 60 -2.39 0.29 -8.16
CA GLU A 60 -3.57 0.99 -8.71
C GLU A 60 -4.10 1.95 -7.65
N SER A 61 -3.32 3.00 -7.34
CA SER A 61 -3.70 3.96 -6.30
C SER A 61 -4.86 4.84 -6.75
N ASP A 62 -5.92 4.88 -5.96
CA ASP A 62 -7.11 5.68 -6.22
C ASP A 62 -7.62 6.32 -4.93
N VAL A 63 -8.46 7.34 -5.07
CA VAL A 63 -9.03 8.10 -3.97
C VAL A 63 -10.12 7.30 -3.26
N ALA A 64 -10.13 7.38 -1.94
CA ALA A 64 -11.24 6.88 -1.12
C ALA A 64 -11.35 7.71 0.17
N VAL A 65 -12.51 7.61 0.83
CA VAL A 65 -12.67 8.04 2.23
C VAL A 65 -12.71 6.79 3.09
N ILE A 66 -11.67 6.59 3.89
CA ILE A 66 -11.54 5.46 4.78
C ILE A 66 -11.38 5.98 6.21
N ASN A 67 -12.24 5.50 7.11
CA ASN A 67 -12.24 5.91 8.52
C ASN A 67 -12.27 7.44 8.71
N GLY A 68 -12.98 8.15 7.83
CA GLY A 68 -13.12 9.61 7.86
C GLY A 68 -11.93 10.39 7.27
N GLN A 69 -10.91 9.70 6.76
CA GLN A 69 -9.76 10.32 6.09
C GLN A 69 -9.90 10.24 4.58
N LEU A 70 -9.62 11.34 3.88
CA LEU A 70 -9.45 11.37 2.44
C LEU A 70 -8.03 10.89 2.10
N ILE A 71 -7.93 9.78 1.41
CA ILE A 71 -6.65 9.12 1.13
C ILE A 71 -6.54 8.66 -0.32
N TYR A 72 -5.32 8.50 -0.83
CA TYR A 72 -5.02 7.52 -1.86
C TYR A 72 -4.74 6.17 -1.21
N VAL A 73 -5.32 5.10 -1.74
CA VAL A 73 -5.08 3.72 -1.31
C VAL A 73 -5.03 2.81 -2.54
N ASP A 74 -4.30 1.71 -2.43
CA ASP A 74 -4.10 0.77 -3.53
C ASP A 74 -5.32 -0.15 -3.72
N PHE A 75 -5.95 -0.07 -4.89
CA PHE A 75 -7.08 -0.89 -5.30
C PHE A 75 -6.73 -2.04 -6.24
N SER A 76 -5.44 -2.29 -6.53
CA SER A 76 -5.08 -3.43 -7.37
C SER A 76 -5.66 -4.73 -6.80
N LYS A 77 -6.18 -5.58 -7.70
CA LYS A 77 -6.88 -6.81 -7.33
C LYS A 77 -6.05 -7.71 -6.40
N GLU A 78 -4.75 -7.80 -6.67
CA GLU A 78 -3.80 -8.56 -5.89
C GLU A 78 -2.72 -7.63 -5.35
N SER A 79 -2.04 -8.00 -4.27
CA SER A 79 -0.91 -7.23 -3.76
C SER A 79 0.08 -6.90 -4.89
N PRO A 80 0.51 -5.64 -5.08
CA PRO A 80 1.32 -5.22 -6.21
C PRO A 80 2.61 -6.02 -6.37
N LYS A 81 2.95 -6.42 -7.59
CA LYS A 81 4.10 -7.30 -7.85
C LYS A 81 5.43 -6.70 -7.39
N GLY A 82 5.62 -5.42 -7.58
CA GLY A 82 6.84 -4.70 -7.17
C GLY A 82 6.99 -4.52 -5.66
N ARG A 83 6.02 -4.97 -4.85
CA ARG A 83 6.00 -4.83 -3.40
C ARG A 83 5.99 -6.17 -2.65
N ARG A 84 6.21 -7.29 -3.36
CA ARG A 84 6.16 -8.63 -2.76
C ARG A 84 7.54 -9.10 -2.31
N SER A 85 7.57 -10.20 -1.58
CA SER A 85 8.80 -10.88 -1.14
C SER A 85 9.65 -10.05 -0.18
N LEU A 86 9.02 -9.28 0.70
CA LEU A 86 9.67 -8.43 1.70
C LEU A 86 9.37 -8.93 3.13
N CYS A 87 10.38 -8.90 4.01
CA CYS A 87 10.18 -8.99 5.46
C CYS A 87 9.40 -7.76 5.95
N TYR A 88 8.83 -7.84 7.14
CA TYR A 88 8.02 -6.75 7.68
C TYR A 88 8.82 -5.46 7.90
N ASP A 89 9.89 -5.51 8.70
CA ASP A 89 10.71 -4.36 9.00
C ASP A 89 12.21 -4.65 8.91
N LYS A 90 13.02 -3.61 9.10
CA LYS A 90 14.47 -3.67 9.01
C LYS A 90 15.07 -4.67 10.01
N ASP A 91 14.61 -4.67 11.27
CA ASP A 91 15.14 -5.55 12.30
C ASP A 91 14.91 -7.02 11.96
N ALA A 92 13.71 -7.36 11.52
CA ALA A 92 13.38 -8.69 11.07
C ALA A 92 14.21 -9.11 9.84
N ARG A 93 14.44 -8.19 8.90
CA ARG A 93 15.24 -8.42 7.70
C ARG A 93 16.73 -8.67 8.04
N VAL A 94 17.33 -7.82 8.86
CA VAL A 94 18.76 -7.90 9.21
C VAL A 94 19.06 -9.15 10.05
N ASN A 95 18.16 -9.51 10.95
CA ASN A 95 18.32 -10.68 11.82
C ASN A 95 17.94 -12.01 11.14
N ARG A 96 17.46 -11.96 9.90
CA ARG A 96 17.11 -13.16 9.15
C ARG A 96 18.37 -13.96 8.76
N LYS A 97 18.41 -15.24 9.17
CA LYS A 97 19.58 -16.12 9.00
C LYS A 97 19.90 -16.50 7.55
N LYS A 98 18.89 -16.60 6.70
CA LYS A 98 19.05 -17.05 5.30
C LYS A 98 18.25 -16.16 4.35
N PHE A 99 18.90 -15.79 3.25
CA PHE A 99 18.29 -15.06 2.13
C PHE A 99 17.49 -13.80 2.57
N PRO A 100 18.12 -12.85 3.29
CA PRO A 100 17.45 -11.61 3.61
C PRO A 100 17.13 -10.86 2.31
N PRO A 101 15.89 -10.31 2.15
CA PRO A 101 15.59 -9.45 1.01
C PRO A 101 16.37 -8.13 1.10
N ALA A 102 16.50 -7.41 -0.02
CA ALA A 102 17.22 -6.14 -0.06
C ALA A 102 16.59 -5.07 0.83
N TYR A 103 15.27 -5.10 0.95
CA TYR A 103 14.47 -4.14 1.74
C TYR A 103 13.42 -4.88 2.56
N SER A 104 12.84 -4.16 3.52
CA SER A 104 11.64 -4.55 4.26
C SER A 104 10.48 -3.62 3.90
N VAL A 105 9.27 -4.02 4.26
CA VAL A 105 8.06 -3.24 4.00
C VAL A 105 8.13 -1.86 4.65
N CYS A 106 8.50 -1.79 5.94
CA CYS A 106 8.60 -0.51 6.63
C CYS A 106 9.68 0.40 6.02
N GLU A 107 10.86 -0.14 5.64
CA GLU A 107 11.90 0.64 4.96
C GLU A 107 11.40 1.23 3.63
N VAL A 108 10.60 0.48 2.88
CA VAL A 108 10.00 0.96 1.62
C VAL A 108 8.95 2.03 1.89
N CYS A 109 8.07 1.83 2.87
CA CYS A 109 7.06 2.84 3.26
C CYS A 109 7.71 4.15 3.70
N ASP A 110 8.75 4.09 4.53
CA ASP A 110 9.51 5.27 4.98
C ASP A 110 10.16 6.00 3.78
N GLN A 111 10.78 5.25 2.87
CA GLN A 111 11.42 5.82 1.68
C GLN A 111 10.42 6.50 0.74
N TRP A 112 9.23 5.92 0.59
CA TRP A 112 8.18 6.44 -0.28
C TRP A 112 7.26 7.43 0.41
N GLN A 113 7.45 7.67 1.71
CA GLN A 113 6.62 8.55 2.53
C GLN A 113 5.12 8.18 2.46
N VAL A 114 4.84 6.90 2.63
CA VAL A 114 3.50 6.32 2.66
C VAL A 114 3.31 5.50 3.94
N GLU A 115 2.07 5.24 4.30
CA GLU A 115 1.73 4.48 5.50
C GLU A 115 1.18 3.09 5.13
N LEU A 116 1.49 2.08 5.94
CA LEU A 116 0.80 0.80 5.88
C LEU A 116 -0.67 0.98 6.29
N LEU A 117 -1.54 0.19 5.70
CA LEU A 117 -2.92 0.08 6.16
C LEU A 117 -2.94 -0.55 7.56
N THR A 118 -3.71 0.05 8.47
CA THR A 118 -4.11 -0.62 9.71
C THR A 118 -5.09 -1.76 9.39
N GLU A 119 -5.36 -2.63 10.35
CA GLU A 119 -6.41 -3.65 10.22
C GLU A 119 -7.77 -3.02 9.87
N ASN A 120 -8.14 -1.92 10.55
CA ASN A 120 -9.37 -1.21 10.28
C ASN A 120 -9.42 -0.60 8.87
N ASP A 121 -8.30 -0.03 8.39
CA ASP A 121 -8.22 0.49 7.02
C ASP A 121 -8.39 -0.63 5.99
N TYR A 122 -7.79 -1.79 6.26
CA TYR A 122 -7.87 -2.94 5.37
C TYR A 122 -9.30 -3.50 5.28
N HIS A 123 -10.00 -3.61 6.41
CA HIS A 123 -11.41 -3.98 6.42
C HIS A 123 -12.26 -2.99 5.64
N ALA A 124 -12.09 -1.68 5.87
CA ALA A 124 -12.81 -0.65 5.14
C ALA A 124 -12.52 -0.66 3.62
N LEU A 125 -11.28 -0.90 3.22
CA LEU A 125 -10.92 -1.09 1.82
C LEU A 125 -11.65 -2.29 1.19
N GLN A 126 -11.73 -3.41 1.91
CA GLN A 126 -12.38 -4.65 1.46
C GLN A 126 -13.91 -4.48 1.27
N GLU A 127 -14.54 -3.55 1.99
CA GLU A 127 -15.95 -3.20 1.79
C GLU A 127 -16.17 -2.39 0.51
N ILE A 128 -15.18 -1.56 0.13
CA ILE A 128 -15.24 -0.81 -1.13
C ILE A 128 -14.97 -1.72 -2.33
N GLN A 129 -13.94 -2.54 -2.23
CA GLN A 129 -13.51 -3.46 -3.28
C GLN A 129 -12.77 -4.66 -2.71
N ALA A 130 -13.18 -5.86 -3.12
CA ALA A 130 -12.49 -7.10 -2.78
C ALA A 130 -11.07 -7.12 -3.38
N VAL A 131 -10.07 -7.26 -2.51
CA VAL A 131 -8.64 -7.33 -2.89
C VAL A 131 -7.96 -8.52 -2.21
N ASP A 132 -6.76 -8.88 -2.69
CA ASP A 132 -5.97 -9.99 -2.15
C ASP A 132 -6.69 -11.35 -2.19
N LEU A 133 -7.34 -11.65 -3.31
CA LEU A 133 -8.07 -12.92 -3.50
C LEU A 133 -7.13 -14.13 -3.66
N LYS A 134 -5.89 -13.90 -4.10
CA LYS A 134 -4.84 -14.92 -4.29
C LYS A 134 -3.55 -14.58 -3.56
N THR A 135 -3.39 -13.34 -3.16
CA THR A 135 -2.23 -12.81 -2.45
C THR A 135 -2.59 -12.46 -1.01
N SER A 136 -1.64 -11.90 -0.27
CA SER A 136 -1.84 -11.29 1.03
C SER A 136 -1.01 -10.02 1.15
N SER A 137 -1.40 -9.13 2.05
CA SER A 137 -0.71 -7.86 2.28
C SER A 137 -0.36 -7.70 3.76
N TRP A 138 0.90 -7.35 4.05
CA TRP A 138 1.33 -6.92 5.36
C TRP A 138 0.54 -5.68 5.79
N LEU A 139 0.17 -5.61 7.06
CA LEU A 139 -0.57 -4.52 7.68
C LEU A 139 0.26 -3.89 8.80
N LEU A 140 -0.08 -2.67 9.16
CA LEU A 140 0.54 -2.01 10.31
C LEU A 140 0.33 -2.86 11.56
N THR A 141 1.42 -3.42 12.05
CA THR A 141 1.41 -4.36 13.16
C THR A 141 1.45 -3.62 14.48
N PRO A 142 0.53 -3.89 15.42
CA PRO A 142 0.59 -3.34 16.78
C PRO A 142 1.89 -3.70 17.51
N ASP A 143 2.41 -2.76 18.30
CA ASP A 143 3.69 -2.89 19.00
C ASP A 143 3.77 -4.12 19.91
N ASN A 144 2.68 -4.46 20.59
CA ASN A 144 2.62 -5.63 21.45
C ASN A 144 2.83 -6.95 20.70
N ILE A 145 2.38 -7.03 19.44
CA ILE A 145 2.62 -8.19 18.57
C ILE A 145 4.05 -8.13 18.03
N ARG A 146 4.49 -6.93 17.58
CA ARG A 146 5.81 -6.77 16.99
C ARG A 146 6.94 -7.06 17.98
N GLN A 147 6.82 -6.63 19.23
CA GLN A 147 7.78 -6.90 20.30
C GLN A 147 7.99 -8.39 20.60
N LEU A 148 6.98 -9.21 20.32
CA LEU A 148 7.06 -10.67 20.41
C LEU A 148 7.60 -11.35 19.14
N GLY A 149 8.06 -10.58 18.16
CA GLY A 149 8.66 -11.07 16.93
C GLY A 149 7.65 -11.31 15.79
N GLY A 150 6.36 -11.04 16.01
CA GLY A 150 5.29 -11.23 15.04
C GLY A 150 5.06 -10.02 14.13
N ALA A 151 4.30 -10.25 13.06
CA ALA A 151 3.68 -9.21 12.24
C ALA A 151 2.37 -9.74 11.65
N ILE A 152 1.39 -8.85 11.42
CA ILE A 152 0.08 -9.20 10.89
C ILE A 152 -0.03 -8.93 9.39
N PHE A 153 -0.86 -9.71 8.72
CA PHE A 153 -1.20 -9.55 7.31
C PHE A 153 -2.64 -9.96 7.06
N GLY A 154 -3.23 -9.43 6.00
CA GLY A 154 -4.60 -9.73 5.60
C GLY A 154 -4.69 -10.36 4.22
N ASP A 155 -5.77 -11.11 3.99
CA ASP A 155 -6.21 -11.58 2.69
C ASP A 155 -7.74 -11.72 2.63
N ARG A 156 -8.27 -12.08 1.46
CA ARG A 156 -9.69 -12.40 1.29
C ARG A 156 -9.85 -13.80 0.68
N ARG A 157 -10.55 -14.67 1.40
CA ARG A 157 -10.91 -16.01 0.95
C ARG A 157 -12.38 -16.27 1.29
N TYR A 158 -13.07 -17.04 0.44
CA TYR A 158 -14.47 -17.40 0.67
C TYR A 158 -15.37 -16.18 0.95
N ASP A 159 -15.15 -15.08 0.23
CA ASP A 159 -15.81 -13.78 0.41
C ASP A 159 -15.69 -13.18 1.83
N THR A 160 -14.72 -13.64 2.60
CA THR A 160 -14.44 -13.19 3.97
C THR A 160 -13.02 -12.64 4.06
N THR A 161 -12.87 -11.51 4.74
CA THR A 161 -11.56 -10.92 5.06
C THR A 161 -11.00 -11.61 6.30
N PHE A 162 -9.75 -12.05 6.21
CA PHE A 162 -9.03 -12.69 7.30
C PHE A 162 -7.79 -11.88 7.65
N ILE A 163 -7.51 -11.77 8.94
CA ILE A 163 -6.27 -11.23 9.47
C ILE A 163 -5.50 -12.36 10.15
N TYR A 164 -4.26 -12.54 9.73
CA TYR A 164 -3.36 -13.58 10.22
C TYR A 164 -2.06 -12.99 10.75
N HIS A 165 -1.20 -13.85 11.22
CA HIS A 165 0.14 -13.47 11.69
C HIS A 165 1.21 -14.43 11.18
N ASN A 166 2.45 -13.91 11.12
CA ASN A 166 3.67 -14.69 10.92
C ASN A 166 4.82 -14.04 11.70
N GLY A 167 5.95 -14.72 11.78
CA GLY A 167 7.19 -14.06 12.18
C GLY A 167 7.48 -12.89 11.23
N ALA A 168 7.87 -11.76 11.77
CA ALA A 168 8.15 -10.54 10.98
C ALA A 168 9.28 -10.75 9.95
N ASP A 169 10.16 -11.76 10.16
CA ASP A 169 11.25 -12.14 9.26
C ASP A 169 10.80 -13.02 8.08
N SER A 170 9.54 -13.48 8.07
CA SER A 170 9.01 -14.28 6.96
C SER A 170 8.72 -13.42 5.73
N TYR A 171 8.86 -14.00 4.53
CA TYR A 171 8.40 -13.42 3.29
C TYR A 171 7.99 -14.49 2.29
N TYR A 172 7.06 -14.15 1.39
CA TYR A 172 6.52 -15.04 0.38
C TYR A 172 6.32 -14.31 -0.94
N ALA A 173 6.45 -14.99 -2.06
CA ALA A 173 6.21 -14.43 -3.39
C ALA A 173 4.76 -13.93 -3.59
N SER A 174 3.82 -14.44 -2.82
CA SER A 174 2.40 -14.03 -2.81
C SER A 174 2.07 -12.99 -1.73
N ARG A 175 3.04 -12.54 -0.94
CA ARG A 175 2.82 -11.53 0.10
C ARG A 175 3.58 -10.25 -0.21
N GLY A 176 2.86 -9.15 -0.27
CA GLY A 176 3.40 -7.81 -0.39
C GLY A 176 2.82 -6.89 0.66
N PHE A 177 2.52 -5.65 0.27
CA PHE A 177 1.82 -4.68 1.10
C PHE A 177 0.99 -3.72 0.25
N ARG A 178 -0.01 -3.13 0.88
CA ARG A 178 -0.76 -1.98 0.37
C ARG A 178 -0.46 -0.79 1.23
N ALA A 179 -0.35 0.36 0.60
CA ALA A 179 -0.06 1.59 1.31
C ALA A 179 -1.19 2.61 1.12
N LYS A 180 -1.28 3.55 2.03
CA LYS A 180 -2.12 4.73 1.93
C LYS A 180 -1.27 6.00 1.96
N LEU A 181 -1.75 7.02 1.27
CA LEU A 181 -1.23 8.38 1.31
C LEU A 181 -2.35 9.32 1.76
N ILE A 182 -2.19 9.95 2.92
CA ILE A 182 -3.22 10.83 3.49
C ILE A 182 -3.21 12.17 2.77
N LEU A 183 -4.39 12.59 2.31
CA LEU A 183 -4.61 13.89 1.69
C LEU A 183 -5.21 14.91 2.66
N LYS A 184 -6.17 14.49 3.50
CA LYS A 184 -6.82 15.27 4.56
C LYS A 184 -7.29 14.35 5.68
#